data_d3eef106e5fc63014140a17b70bebbca
#
_entry.id   d3eef106e5fc63014140a17b70bebbca
#
_cell.length_a   1.000
_cell.length_b   1.000
_cell.length_c   1.000
_cell.angle_alpha   90.00
_cell.angle_beta   90.00
_cell.angle_gamma   90.00
#
_symmetry.space_group_name_H-M   'P 1'
#
loop_
_entity.id
_entity.type
_entity.pdbx_description
1 polymer ?
#
loop_
_entity_poly.entity_id
_entity_poly.type
_entity_poly.pdbx_seq_one_letter_code
_entity_poly.pdbx_strand_id
1 'polypeptide(L)'
;MALLSPLRAPAAALLALCLIAVPALAVDTSSASGQMDTFMRMRASSDGRDNFAAWWVTVFAVVPGERPREIFKTDGYNVGRFVKAEDGSAQFLSREVSYYKDPKTGAILKEWLNPFTSEKNTILHIANDPVNSRYPAPKPGEAGRFPIMAAGDDVILHLDIPLAYPNPLQPGEYPVESTGPMYLASEHFVFFSKTKDLEDAKAASVPVTYSWARTGPWLPWMKMGTRPGYLLYSGHGKKYPRFDDLPADVREYTKANFPQYQSSPASYVTPNETSWTYYRKQVPAPGK
;
A
#
# COMPACT_ATOMS: atom_id res chain seq x y z
N MET A 1 -1.70 88.95 -34.93
CA MET A 1 -0.89 88.41 -33.87
C MET A 1 -1.83 87.51 -33.00
N ALA A 2 -1.84 86.19 -33.22
CA ALA A 2 -2.66 85.26 -32.48
C ALA A 2 -1.67 84.30 -31.76
N LEU A 3 -1.71 84.33 -30.42
CA LEU A 3 -0.91 83.50 -29.55
C LEU A 3 -1.53 82.10 -29.46
N LEU A 4 -0.81 81.09 -29.88
CA LEU A 4 -1.15 79.68 -29.73
C LEU A 4 -0.67 79.20 -28.32
N SER A 5 -1.61 78.72 -27.49
CA SER A 5 -1.34 78.06 -26.24
C SER A 5 -1.01 76.58 -26.47
N PRO A 6 -0.05 75.96 -25.76
CA PRO A 6 0.25 74.56 -25.92
C PRO A 6 -0.71 73.69 -25.11
N LEU A 7 -1.27 72.69 -25.76
CA LEU A 7 -2.02 71.57 -25.11
C LEU A 7 -1.11 70.76 -24.26
N ARG A 8 -1.49 70.60 -22.98
CA ARG A 8 -0.89 69.66 -22.02
C ARG A 8 -1.54 68.28 -22.24
N ALA A 9 -0.73 67.26 -22.57
CA ALA A 9 -1.12 65.88 -22.60
C ALA A 9 -1.20 65.29 -21.16
N PRO A 10 -2.19 64.41 -20.82
CA PRO A 10 -2.24 63.76 -19.54
C PRO A 10 -1.23 62.60 -19.48
N ALA A 11 -0.41 62.60 -18.44
CA ALA A 11 0.49 61.48 -18.12
C ALA A 11 -0.35 60.29 -17.61
N ALA A 12 -0.41 59.25 -18.41
CA ALA A 12 -1.00 57.96 -17.98
C ALA A 12 -0.01 57.26 -17.04
N ALA A 13 -0.32 57.20 -15.77
CA ALA A 13 0.44 56.42 -14.81
C ALA A 13 0.12 54.92 -15.01
N LEU A 14 1.06 54.19 -15.58
CA LEU A 14 1.01 52.71 -15.61
C LEU A 14 1.25 52.19 -14.17
N LEU A 15 0.20 51.71 -13.51
CA LEU A 15 0.35 50.91 -12.28
C LEU A 15 0.87 49.52 -12.67
N ALA A 16 2.16 49.27 -12.50
CA ALA A 16 2.74 47.96 -12.61
C ALA A 16 2.29 47.15 -11.38
N LEU A 17 1.32 46.27 -11.53
CA LEU A 17 0.98 45.25 -10.54
C LEU A 17 2.13 44.24 -10.49
N CYS A 18 3.06 44.41 -9.53
CA CYS A 18 4.00 43.35 -9.17
C CYS A 18 3.20 42.20 -8.54
N LEU A 19 2.90 41.19 -9.33
CA LEU A 19 2.50 39.88 -8.81
C LEU A 19 3.71 39.33 -8.01
N ILE A 20 3.67 39.51 -6.70
CA ILE A 20 4.59 38.82 -5.79
C ILE A 20 4.22 37.33 -5.91
N ALA A 21 4.97 36.59 -6.73
CA ALA A 21 4.93 35.14 -6.69
C ALA A 21 5.35 34.71 -5.29
N VAL A 22 4.39 34.33 -4.45
CA VAL A 22 4.68 33.65 -3.18
C VAL A 22 5.42 32.38 -3.60
N PRO A 23 6.69 32.18 -3.14
CA PRO A 23 7.39 30.95 -3.46
C PRO A 23 6.53 29.80 -2.93
N ALA A 24 6.17 28.86 -3.80
CA ALA A 24 5.56 27.63 -3.40
C ALA A 24 6.50 27.00 -2.36
N LEU A 25 5.97 26.68 -1.17
CA LEU A 25 6.76 26.02 -0.14
C LEU A 25 7.18 24.67 -0.72
N ALA A 26 8.48 24.51 -0.99
CA ALA A 26 9.00 23.24 -1.48
C ALA A 26 8.65 22.12 -0.49
N VAL A 27 8.25 20.95 -1.01
CA VAL A 27 7.97 19.77 -0.18
C VAL A 27 9.22 19.43 0.63
N ASP A 28 9.12 19.47 1.98
CA ASP A 28 10.24 19.12 2.83
C ASP A 28 10.44 17.60 2.85
N THR A 29 11.38 17.13 2.05
CA THR A 29 11.80 15.74 1.98
C THR A 29 13.08 15.46 2.77
N SER A 30 13.63 16.43 3.47
CA SER A 30 14.93 16.34 4.17
C SER A 30 14.80 16.16 5.67
N SER A 31 13.86 16.85 6.31
CA SER A 31 13.66 16.72 7.77
C SER A 31 12.81 15.49 8.11
N ALA A 32 13.01 14.94 9.29
CA ALA A 32 12.21 13.83 9.80
C ALA A 32 10.70 14.16 9.87
N SER A 33 10.37 15.41 10.21
CA SER A 33 8.99 15.90 10.29
C SER A 33 8.35 16.01 8.90
N GLY A 34 9.05 16.61 7.94
CA GLY A 34 8.57 16.76 6.56
C GLY A 34 8.41 15.42 5.87
N GLN A 35 9.35 14.49 6.08
CA GLN A 35 9.24 13.13 5.57
C GLN A 35 8.06 12.36 6.18
N MET A 36 7.81 12.52 7.49
CA MET A 36 6.67 11.89 8.15
C MET A 36 5.34 12.43 7.60
N ASP A 37 5.21 13.75 7.42
CA ASP A 37 4.02 14.35 6.83
C ASP A 37 3.80 13.84 5.40
N THR A 38 4.83 13.89 4.58
CA THR A 38 4.79 13.39 3.19
C THR A 38 4.40 11.92 3.15
N PHE A 39 5.02 11.08 4.01
CA PHE A 39 4.71 9.66 4.12
C PHE A 39 3.23 9.43 4.46
N MET A 40 2.71 10.11 5.50
CA MET A 40 1.31 9.94 5.92
C MET A 40 0.33 10.34 4.81
N ARG A 41 0.58 11.46 4.13
CA ARG A 41 -0.26 11.97 3.04
C ARG A 41 -0.20 11.10 1.79
N MET A 42 0.95 10.51 1.50
CA MET A 42 1.12 9.57 0.39
C MET A 42 0.52 8.20 0.73
N ARG A 43 0.79 7.66 1.94
CA ARG A 43 0.36 6.31 2.31
C ARG A 43 -1.15 6.20 2.57
N ALA A 44 -1.75 7.23 3.20
CA ALA A 44 -3.18 7.28 3.51
C ALA A 44 -3.66 8.74 3.63
N SER A 45 -4.00 9.17 4.83
CA SER A 45 -4.41 10.53 5.18
C SER A 45 -3.87 10.92 6.55
N SER A 46 -3.38 12.15 6.69
CA SER A 46 -2.87 12.70 7.96
C SER A 46 -3.96 13.21 8.90
N ASP A 47 -5.24 13.27 8.46
CA ASP A 47 -6.39 13.78 9.22
C ASP A 47 -7.29 12.68 9.81
N GLY A 48 -6.86 11.43 9.78
CA GLY A 48 -7.59 10.30 10.36
C GLY A 48 -8.69 9.72 9.50
N ARG A 49 -8.88 10.18 8.26
CA ARG A 49 -9.82 9.57 7.32
C ARG A 49 -9.26 8.30 6.72
N ASP A 50 -10.12 7.32 6.46
CA ASP A 50 -9.77 6.12 5.73
C ASP A 50 -9.36 6.44 4.29
N ASN A 51 -8.37 5.71 3.80
CA ASN A 51 -7.97 5.68 2.41
C ASN A 51 -7.72 4.23 2.00
N PHE A 52 -7.88 3.94 0.72
CA PHE A 52 -7.84 2.59 0.16
C PHE A 52 -6.72 2.51 -0.86
N ALA A 53 -5.64 1.81 -0.52
CA ALA A 53 -4.57 1.51 -1.45
C ALA A 53 -4.90 0.19 -2.17
N ALA A 54 -5.48 0.28 -3.37
CA ALA A 54 -5.86 -0.88 -4.16
C ALA A 54 -4.74 -1.30 -5.12
N TRP A 55 -4.67 -2.61 -5.41
CA TRP A 55 -3.66 -3.21 -6.28
C TRP A 55 -4.23 -4.22 -7.26
N TRP A 56 -3.48 -4.40 -8.35
CA TRP A 56 -3.66 -5.41 -9.39
C TRP A 56 -2.32 -6.10 -9.61
N VAL A 57 -2.26 -7.38 -9.36
CA VAL A 57 -1.00 -8.11 -9.26
C VAL A 57 -1.08 -9.42 -10.03
N THR A 58 -0.04 -9.73 -10.77
CA THR A 58 0.21 -11.07 -11.33
C THR A 58 1.11 -11.84 -10.38
N VAL A 59 0.75 -13.07 -10.10
CA VAL A 59 1.50 -13.99 -9.24
C VAL A 59 2.12 -15.10 -10.09
N PHE A 60 3.43 -15.21 -10.01
CA PHE A 60 4.22 -16.21 -10.70
C PHE A 60 4.73 -17.26 -9.71
N ALA A 61 4.66 -18.52 -10.11
CA ALA A 61 5.46 -19.58 -9.51
C ALA A 61 6.85 -19.58 -10.12
N VAL A 62 7.88 -19.52 -9.28
CA VAL A 62 9.29 -19.61 -9.66
C VAL A 62 9.85 -20.91 -9.12
N VAL A 63 10.15 -21.85 -10.00
CA VAL A 63 10.66 -23.18 -9.65
C VAL A 63 12.05 -23.34 -10.25
N PRO A 64 13.05 -23.88 -9.52
CA PRO A 64 14.39 -24.10 -10.05
C PRO A 64 14.39 -24.92 -11.34
N GLY A 65 15.07 -24.42 -12.37
CA GLY A 65 15.16 -25.07 -13.67
C GLY A 65 13.97 -24.81 -14.61
N GLU A 66 12.94 -24.11 -14.18
CA GLU A 66 11.77 -23.75 -15.00
C GLU A 66 11.70 -22.24 -15.26
N ARG A 67 11.01 -21.85 -16.34
CA ARG A 67 10.65 -20.45 -16.53
C ARG A 67 9.56 -20.07 -15.53
N PRO A 68 9.56 -18.83 -14.98
CA PRO A 68 8.45 -18.35 -14.15
C PRO A 68 7.12 -18.52 -14.86
N ARG A 69 6.12 -19.06 -14.14
CA ARG A 69 4.80 -19.38 -14.67
C ARG A 69 3.75 -18.56 -13.94
N GLU A 70 2.95 -17.78 -14.67
CA GLU A 70 1.77 -17.13 -14.14
C GLU A 70 0.79 -18.19 -13.63
N ILE A 71 0.34 -18.04 -12.37
CA ILE A 71 -0.59 -18.98 -11.73
C ILE A 71 -1.86 -18.32 -11.24
N PHE A 72 -1.80 -17.06 -10.86
CA PHE A 72 -2.94 -16.27 -10.40
C PHE A 72 -2.81 -14.82 -10.81
N LYS A 73 -3.93 -14.10 -10.77
CA LYS A 73 -3.97 -12.67 -10.45
C LYS A 73 -4.47 -12.51 -9.03
N THR A 74 -4.15 -11.39 -8.39
CA THR A 74 -4.73 -11.03 -7.10
C THR A 74 -4.99 -9.55 -7.05
N ASP A 75 -6.27 -9.21 -6.85
CA ASP A 75 -6.73 -7.85 -6.73
C ASP A 75 -7.29 -7.64 -5.33
N GLY A 76 -6.96 -6.50 -4.74
CA GLY A 76 -7.37 -6.21 -3.38
C GLY A 76 -6.99 -4.80 -2.97
N TYR A 77 -7.02 -4.56 -1.68
CA TYR A 77 -6.64 -3.28 -1.13
C TYR A 77 -6.24 -3.39 0.36
N ASN A 78 -5.50 -2.40 0.81
CA ASN A 78 -5.31 -2.09 2.22
C ASN A 78 -6.14 -0.84 2.52
N VAL A 79 -7.07 -0.92 3.48
CA VAL A 79 -7.73 0.25 4.04
C VAL A 79 -6.99 0.69 5.28
N GLY A 80 -6.67 1.99 5.36
CA GLY A 80 -5.93 2.50 6.51
C GLY A 80 -6.06 3.99 6.71
N ARG A 81 -5.75 4.41 7.95
CA ARG A 81 -5.69 5.80 8.38
C ARG A 81 -4.59 6.00 9.39
N PHE A 82 -4.08 7.22 9.48
CA PHE A 82 -3.17 7.61 10.55
C PHE A 82 -3.91 8.26 11.70
N VAL A 83 -3.52 7.89 12.92
CA VAL A 83 -3.97 8.50 14.17
C VAL A 83 -2.73 8.93 14.95
N LYS A 84 -2.71 10.17 15.46
CA LYS A 84 -1.66 10.62 16.38
C LYS A 84 -1.94 10.08 17.77
N ALA A 85 -0.96 9.41 18.37
CA ALA A 85 -1.00 8.99 19.76
C ALA A 85 -0.57 10.14 20.69
N GLU A 86 -0.85 10.01 22.01
CA GLU A 86 -0.54 11.01 23.02
C GLU A 86 0.96 11.34 23.10
N ASP A 87 1.84 10.36 22.85
CA ASP A 87 3.28 10.53 22.78
C ASP A 87 3.81 11.18 21.49
N GLY A 88 2.89 11.64 20.61
CA GLY A 88 3.20 12.25 19.33
C GLY A 88 3.60 11.26 18.23
N SER A 89 3.60 9.94 18.50
CA SER A 89 3.81 8.92 17.47
C SER A 89 2.62 8.85 16.51
N ALA A 90 2.88 8.46 15.26
CA ALA A 90 1.84 8.16 14.29
C ALA A 90 1.51 6.66 14.32
N GLN A 91 0.26 6.32 14.54
CA GLN A 91 -0.26 4.96 14.44
C GLN A 91 -0.98 4.81 13.11
N PHE A 92 -0.55 3.86 12.30
CA PHE A 92 -1.27 3.45 11.11
C PHE A 92 -2.20 2.29 11.45
N LEU A 93 -3.49 2.54 11.45
CA LEU A 93 -4.54 1.55 11.71
C LEU A 93 -4.98 1.02 10.37
N SER A 94 -4.75 -0.25 10.10
CA SER A 94 -5.09 -0.81 8.80
C SER A 94 -5.49 -2.28 8.84
N ARG A 95 -6.18 -2.70 7.80
CA ARG A 95 -6.45 -4.09 7.44
C ARG A 95 -6.38 -4.27 5.94
N GLU A 96 -6.19 -5.49 5.49
CA GLU A 96 -6.03 -5.76 4.06
C GLU A 96 -6.84 -6.98 3.63
N VAL A 97 -7.34 -6.91 2.41
CA VAL A 97 -8.06 -7.99 1.76
C VAL A 97 -7.63 -8.10 0.30
N SER A 98 -7.46 -9.32 -0.20
CA SER A 98 -7.15 -9.54 -1.61
C SER A 98 -7.67 -10.88 -2.10
N TYR A 99 -8.15 -10.92 -3.33
CA TYR A 99 -8.85 -12.04 -3.92
C TYR A 99 -8.05 -12.65 -5.06
N TYR A 100 -7.73 -13.95 -4.93
CA TYR A 100 -7.09 -14.70 -6.00
C TYR A 100 -8.06 -14.90 -7.13
N LYS A 101 -7.61 -14.64 -8.35
CA LYS A 101 -8.40 -14.67 -9.57
C LYS A 101 -7.76 -15.59 -10.61
N ASP A 102 -8.59 -16.17 -11.43
CA ASP A 102 -8.16 -16.90 -12.61
C ASP A 102 -7.44 -15.94 -13.59
N PRO A 103 -6.22 -16.26 -14.04
CA PRO A 103 -5.42 -15.33 -14.85
C PRO A 103 -6.01 -15.08 -16.23
N LYS A 104 -6.85 -16.00 -16.75
CA LYS A 104 -7.45 -15.91 -18.10
C LYS A 104 -8.80 -15.21 -18.09
N THR A 105 -9.65 -15.55 -17.11
CA THR A 105 -11.04 -15.07 -17.06
C THR A 105 -11.22 -13.88 -16.12
N GLY A 106 -10.29 -13.66 -15.16
CA GLY A 106 -10.42 -12.66 -14.12
C GLY A 106 -11.44 -13.02 -13.02
N ALA A 107 -12.06 -14.20 -13.08
CA ALA A 107 -13.01 -14.65 -12.08
C ALA A 107 -12.34 -14.90 -10.72
N ILE A 108 -12.98 -14.49 -9.63
CA ILE A 108 -12.53 -14.80 -8.27
C ILE A 108 -12.65 -16.30 -8.05
N LEU A 109 -11.55 -16.92 -7.68
CA LEU A 109 -11.46 -18.37 -7.52
C LEU A 109 -11.93 -18.79 -6.13
N LYS A 110 -12.65 -19.91 -6.06
CA LYS A 110 -12.97 -20.62 -4.81
C LYS A 110 -12.07 -21.82 -4.60
N GLU A 111 -11.65 -22.43 -5.69
CA GLU A 111 -10.83 -23.63 -5.73
C GLU A 111 -9.76 -23.49 -6.82
N TRP A 112 -8.67 -24.20 -6.67
CA TRP A 112 -7.55 -24.18 -7.59
C TRP A 112 -7.00 -25.60 -7.82
N LEU A 113 -6.91 -26.00 -9.07
CA LEU A 113 -6.21 -27.23 -9.44
C LEU A 113 -4.70 -26.94 -9.43
N ASN A 114 -4.02 -27.49 -8.45
CA ASN A 114 -2.58 -27.30 -8.28
C ASN A 114 -1.80 -27.99 -9.42
N PRO A 115 -1.13 -27.26 -10.31
CA PRO A 115 -0.43 -27.86 -11.45
C PRO A 115 0.84 -28.60 -11.05
N PHE A 116 1.25 -28.56 -9.76
CA PHE A 116 2.45 -29.21 -9.23
C PHE A 116 2.14 -30.52 -8.50
N THR A 117 0.93 -30.67 -7.95
CA THR A 117 0.51 -31.86 -7.19
C THR A 117 -0.69 -32.55 -7.82
N SER A 118 -1.35 -31.93 -8.78
CA SER A 118 -2.63 -32.38 -9.39
C SER A 118 -3.80 -32.46 -8.39
N GLU A 119 -3.63 -31.86 -7.21
CA GLU A 119 -4.70 -31.80 -6.20
C GLU A 119 -5.56 -30.54 -6.39
N LYS A 120 -6.83 -30.67 -6.05
CA LYS A 120 -7.76 -29.54 -6.02
C LYS A 120 -7.81 -28.97 -4.61
N ASN A 121 -7.33 -27.74 -4.47
CA ASN A 121 -7.24 -27.05 -3.19
C ASN A 121 -8.30 -25.95 -3.07
N THR A 122 -8.91 -25.83 -1.89
CA THR A 122 -9.76 -24.68 -1.56
C THR A 122 -8.86 -23.45 -1.36
N ILE A 123 -9.21 -22.36 -2.01
CA ILE A 123 -8.49 -21.08 -1.88
C ILE A 123 -8.91 -20.39 -0.60
N LEU A 124 -7.93 -19.94 0.17
CA LEU A 124 -8.14 -18.98 1.23
C LEU A 124 -7.62 -17.62 0.78
N HIS A 125 -8.53 -16.66 0.60
CA HIS A 125 -8.20 -15.30 0.24
C HIS A 125 -7.42 -14.59 1.36
N ILE A 126 -6.67 -13.53 1.01
CA ILE A 126 -6.04 -12.66 2.00
C ILE A 126 -7.13 -11.90 2.73
N ALA A 127 -7.15 -11.97 4.05
CA ALA A 127 -8.08 -11.26 4.92
C ALA A 127 -7.39 -10.99 6.27
N ASN A 128 -6.39 -10.11 6.26
CA ASN A 128 -5.56 -9.82 7.43
C ASN A 128 -6.14 -8.63 8.21
N ASP A 129 -6.45 -8.85 9.48
CA ASP A 129 -7.03 -7.86 10.39
C ASP A 129 -6.59 -8.11 11.84
N PRO A 130 -5.77 -7.21 12.45
CA PRO A 130 -5.24 -5.96 11.89
C PRO A 130 -3.91 -6.12 11.14
N VAL A 131 -3.54 -5.05 10.40
CA VAL A 131 -2.20 -4.85 9.83
C VAL A 131 -1.70 -3.45 10.24
N ASN A 132 -1.47 -3.28 11.53
CA ASN A 132 -1.14 -1.99 12.12
C ASN A 132 0.36 -1.73 12.15
N SER A 133 0.74 -0.45 12.09
CA SER A 133 2.14 -0.02 12.25
C SER A 133 2.22 1.22 13.15
N ARG A 134 3.34 1.39 13.85
CA ARG A 134 3.60 2.55 14.69
C ARG A 134 4.92 3.20 14.29
N TYR A 135 4.89 4.49 14.10
CA TYR A 135 6.02 5.33 13.73
C TYR A 135 6.30 6.30 14.87
N PRO A 136 7.47 6.25 15.53
CA PRO A 136 7.81 7.16 16.61
C PRO A 136 7.73 8.63 16.16
N ALA A 137 7.45 9.53 17.10
CA ALA A 137 7.45 10.96 16.84
C ALA A 137 8.81 11.42 16.30
N PRO A 138 8.85 12.24 15.22
CA PRO A 138 10.10 12.86 14.77
C PRO A 138 10.70 13.73 15.86
N LYS A 139 12.03 13.64 16.06
CA LYS A 139 12.74 14.49 17.02
C LYS A 139 13.35 15.68 16.29
N PRO A 140 13.47 16.85 16.94
CA PRO A 140 14.17 18.00 16.37
C PRO A 140 15.61 17.63 15.96
N GLY A 141 16.00 17.98 14.73
CA GLY A 141 17.33 17.69 14.20
C GLY A 141 17.58 16.23 13.80
N GLU A 142 16.58 15.36 13.90
CA GLU A 142 16.68 13.98 13.42
C GLU A 142 16.66 13.95 11.89
N ALA A 143 17.52 13.11 11.30
CA ALA A 143 17.48 12.84 9.85
C ALA A 143 16.18 12.11 9.47
N GLY A 144 15.71 12.32 8.26
CA GLY A 144 14.53 11.64 7.74
C GLY A 144 14.71 10.12 7.72
N ARG A 145 13.62 9.40 7.99
CA ARG A 145 13.60 7.93 8.08
C ARG A 145 13.09 7.26 6.82
N PHE A 146 12.36 8.00 6.00
CA PHE A 146 11.74 7.46 4.80
C PHE A 146 12.59 7.81 3.58
N PRO A 147 12.88 6.84 2.69
CA PRO A 147 13.56 7.10 1.43
C PRO A 147 12.61 7.85 0.47
N ILE A 148 12.50 9.16 0.67
CA ILE A 148 11.70 10.07 -0.14
C ILE A 148 12.65 10.93 -0.98
N MET A 149 12.39 11.01 -2.27
CA MET A 149 13.17 11.81 -3.21
C MET A 149 12.26 12.63 -4.13
N ALA A 150 12.71 13.83 -4.49
CA ALA A 150 12.11 14.60 -5.58
C ALA A 150 12.78 14.20 -6.91
N ALA A 151 11.98 13.99 -7.95
CA ALA A 151 12.43 13.62 -9.29
C ALA A 151 11.61 14.38 -10.33
N GLY A 152 12.08 15.57 -10.72
CA GLY A 152 11.30 16.49 -11.58
C GLY A 152 10.01 16.90 -10.88
N ASP A 153 8.87 16.66 -11.55
CA ASP A 153 7.53 16.98 -11.02
C ASP A 153 6.97 15.91 -10.07
N ASP A 154 7.73 14.86 -9.80
CA ASP A 154 7.30 13.74 -8.98
C ASP A 154 8.03 13.72 -7.63
N VAL A 155 7.32 13.26 -6.61
CA VAL A 155 7.87 12.81 -5.33
C VAL A 155 7.73 11.30 -5.26
N ILE A 156 8.84 10.62 -5.02
CA ILE A 156 8.96 9.17 -4.98
C ILE A 156 9.26 8.74 -3.55
N LEU A 157 8.46 7.81 -3.02
CA LEU A 157 8.66 7.18 -1.72
C LEU A 157 8.92 5.69 -1.93
N HIS A 158 10.06 5.19 -1.43
CA HIS A 158 10.34 3.77 -1.35
C HIS A 158 9.93 3.22 0.02
N LEU A 159 9.35 2.02 0.04
CA LEU A 159 9.03 1.30 1.26
C LEU A 159 9.38 -0.17 1.07
N ASP A 160 10.47 -0.59 1.71
CA ASP A 160 10.93 -1.96 1.70
C ASP A 160 10.56 -2.65 3.02
N ILE A 161 9.96 -3.83 2.94
CA ILE A 161 9.47 -4.59 4.09
C ILE A 161 10.12 -5.98 4.06
N PRO A 162 11.30 -6.15 4.66
CA PRO A 162 11.86 -7.47 4.87
C PRO A 162 11.09 -8.21 5.98
N LEU A 163 10.69 -9.44 5.71
CA LEU A 163 9.93 -10.27 6.64
C LEU A 163 10.72 -11.54 6.94
N ALA A 164 11.16 -11.71 8.19
CA ALA A 164 11.88 -12.88 8.67
C ALA A 164 11.47 -13.19 10.11
N TYR A 165 10.64 -14.22 10.30
CA TYR A 165 10.14 -14.62 11.61
C TYR A 165 9.78 -16.11 11.65
N PRO A 166 9.61 -16.72 12.86
CA PRO A 166 9.15 -18.11 12.96
C PRO A 166 7.84 -18.32 12.21
N ASN A 167 7.80 -19.34 11.36
CA ASN A 167 6.60 -19.65 10.58
C ASN A 167 5.43 -19.99 11.52
N PRO A 168 4.27 -19.30 11.44
CA PRO A 168 3.11 -19.62 12.25
C PRO A 168 2.59 -21.06 12.05
N LEU A 169 2.88 -21.66 10.90
CA LEU A 169 2.55 -23.04 10.55
C LEU A 169 3.83 -23.89 10.64
N GLN A 170 4.14 -24.40 11.83
CA GLN A 170 5.33 -25.21 12.03
C GLN A 170 5.25 -26.57 11.30
N PRO A 171 6.34 -27.10 10.72
CA PRO A 171 6.33 -28.35 9.94
C PRO A 171 5.77 -29.55 10.70
N GLY A 172 5.99 -29.62 12.03
CA GLY A 172 5.45 -30.69 12.87
C GLY A 172 3.94 -30.66 13.07
N GLU A 173 3.30 -29.48 12.91
CA GLU A 173 1.85 -29.31 13.03
C GLU A 173 1.15 -29.28 11.68
N TYR A 174 1.82 -28.74 10.64
CA TYR A 174 1.28 -28.50 9.30
C TYR A 174 2.25 -29.05 8.22
N PRO A 175 2.40 -30.36 8.09
CA PRO A 175 3.48 -30.97 7.28
C PRO A 175 3.37 -30.69 5.79
N VAL A 176 2.16 -30.44 5.26
CA VAL A 176 1.93 -30.16 3.83
C VAL A 176 1.70 -28.69 3.53
N GLU A 177 1.31 -27.89 4.51
CA GLU A 177 1.07 -26.44 4.38
C GLU A 177 2.32 -25.62 4.70
N SER A 178 3.19 -26.14 5.59
CA SER A 178 4.38 -25.45 6.04
C SER A 178 5.50 -25.52 5.00
N THR A 179 6.10 -24.37 4.73
CA THR A 179 7.27 -24.24 3.85
C THR A 179 8.60 -24.27 4.62
N GLY A 180 8.57 -24.64 5.89
CA GLY A 180 9.72 -24.70 6.77
C GLY A 180 9.52 -23.96 8.08
N PRO A 181 10.53 -23.98 8.99
CA PRO A 181 10.41 -23.40 10.34
C PRO A 181 10.41 -21.88 10.36
N MET A 182 10.91 -21.24 9.31
CA MET A 182 10.97 -19.78 9.17
C MET A 182 10.10 -19.30 8.01
N TYR A 183 9.41 -18.20 8.23
CA TYR A 183 8.79 -17.42 7.16
C TYR A 183 9.80 -16.37 6.67
N LEU A 184 10.06 -16.38 5.38
CA LEU A 184 10.97 -15.45 4.72
C LEU A 184 10.27 -14.84 3.50
N ALA A 185 10.13 -13.53 3.49
CA ALA A 185 9.55 -12.79 2.37
C ALA A 185 10.16 -11.39 2.29
N SER A 186 9.97 -10.74 1.17
CA SER A 186 10.36 -9.34 1.00
C SER A 186 9.33 -8.65 0.12
N GLU A 187 8.96 -7.43 0.51
CA GLU A 187 8.03 -6.58 -0.24
C GLU A 187 8.69 -5.25 -0.56
N HIS A 188 8.50 -4.78 -1.77
CA HIS A 188 9.07 -3.55 -2.30
C HIS A 188 7.98 -2.71 -2.93
N PHE A 189 7.73 -1.56 -2.34
CA PHE A 189 6.78 -0.57 -2.84
C PHE A 189 7.52 0.67 -3.33
N VAL A 190 7.10 1.21 -4.47
CA VAL A 190 7.54 2.53 -4.94
C VAL A 190 6.29 3.35 -5.21
N PHE A 191 6.04 4.34 -4.37
CA PHE A 191 4.90 5.24 -4.46
C PHE A 191 5.29 6.52 -5.20
N PHE A 192 4.38 7.00 -6.05
CA PHE A 192 4.55 8.20 -6.86
C PHE A 192 3.41 9.17 -6.60
N SER A 193 3.75 10.43 -6.36
CA SER A 193 2.80 11.54 -6.27
C SER A 193 3.38 12.77 -6.96
N LYS A 194 2.54 13.73 -7.34
CA LYS A 194 3.01 14.97 -7.92
C LYS A 194 3.44 15.96 -6.84
N THR A 195 4.56 16.66 -7.07
CA THR A 195 5.08 17.70 -6.18
C THR A 195 4.00 18.74 -5.88
N LYS A 196 3.28 19.23 -6.91
CA LYS A 196 2.19 20.21 -6.76
C LYS A 196 1.06 19.76 -5.81
N ASP A 197 0.78 18.44 -5.72
CA ASP A 197 -0.27 17.92 -4.84
C ASP A 197 0.20 17.91 -3.38
N LEU A 198 1.50 17.74 -3.16
CA LEU A 198 2.14 17.78 -1.84
C LEU A 198 2.43 19.20 -1.35
N GLU A 199 2.57 20.18 -2.26
CA GLU A 199 2.73 21.60 -1.92
C GLU A 199 1.46 22.21 -1.34
N ASP A 200 0.29 21.65 -1.58
CA ASP A 200 -0.95 22.03 -0.89
C ASP A 200 -0.90 21.55 0.57
N ALA A 201 -0.49 22.44 1.47
CA ALA A 201 -0.41 22.16 2.91
C ALA A 201 -1.79 21.80 3.55
N LYS A 202 -2.91 22.08 2.87
CA LYS A 202 -4.27 21.74 3.35
C LYS A 202 -4.69 20.33 2.92
N ALA A 203 -4.02 19.75 1.95
CA ALA A 203 -4.34 18.41 1.46
C ALA A 203 -3.84 17.34 2.44
N ALA A 204 -4.73 16.81 3.27
CA ALA A 204 -4.40 15.73 4.21
C ALA A 204 -4.08 14.39 3.54
N SER A 205 -4.42 14.22 2.27
CA SER A 205 -4.14 13.06 1.43
C SER A 205 -3.93 13.52 0.00
N VAL A 206 -3.01 12.90 -0.72
CA VAL A 206 -2.68 13.24 -2.12
C VAL A 206 -2.92 12.04 -3.03
N PRO A 207 -3.19 12.26 -4.33
CA PRO A 207 -3.24 11.17 -5.31
C PRO A 207 -1.92 10.41 -5.37
N VAL A 208 -1.99 9.08 -5.39
CA VAL A 208 -0.82 8.20 -5.44
C VAL A 208 -1.09 7.03 -6.37
N THR A 209 -0.10 6.72 -7.19
CA THR A 209 0.05 5.41 -7.84
C THR A 209 1.31 4.74 -7.30
N TYR A 210 1.40 3.42 -7.39
CA TYR A 210 2.58 2.71 -6.91
C TYR A 210 2.83 1.42 -7.69
N SER A 211 4.09 0.98 -7.70
CA SER A 211 4.47 -0.37 -8.06
C SER A 211 4.65 -1.20 -6.80
N TRP A 212 4.39 -2.50 -6.90
CA TRP A 212 4.62 -3.46 -5.83
C TRP A 212 5.23 -4.73 -6.39
N ALA A 213 6.34 -5.14 -5.80
CA ALA A 213 6.93 -6.45 -6.01
C ALA A 213 7.07 -7.18 -4.68
N ARG A 214 6.81 -8.49 -4.67
CA ARG A 214 6.97 -9.32 -3.48
C ARG A 214 7.52 -10.68 -3.87
N THR A 215 8.47 -11.17 -3.09
CA THR A 215 8.86 -12.58 -3.09
C THR A 215 8.44 -13.20 -1.76
N GLY A 216 7.99 -14.45 -1.80
CA GLY A 216 7.60 -15.14 -0.58
C GLY A 216 7.36 -16.63 -0.80
N PRO A 217 7.21 -17.41 0.28
CA PRO A 217 7.01 -18.84 0.18
C PRO A 217 5.65 -19.19 -0.45
N TRP A 218 5.48 -20.46 -0.78
CA TRP A 218 4.19 -21.01 -1.20
C TRP A 218 3.11 -20.68 -0.17
N LEU A 219 1.92 -20.34 -0.64
CA LEU A 219 0.78 -20.09 0.26
C LEU A 219 0.34 -21.40 0.93
N PRO A 220 -0.08 -21.38 2.20
CA PRO A 220 -0.43 -22.59 2.95
C PRO A 220 -1.49 -23.45 2.23
N TRP A 221 -2.53 -22.82 1.70
CA TRP A 221 -3.60 -23.54 1.00
C TRP A 221 -3.17 -24.20 -0.33
N MET A 222 -1.98 -23.84 -0.86
CA MET A 222 -1.41 -24.53 -2.03
C MET A 222 -0.85 -25.91 -1.68
N LYS A 223 -0.58 -26.20 -0.38
CA LYS A 223 -0.08 -27.48 0.11
C LYS A 223 1.18 -27.95 -0.61
N MET A 224 2.10 -27.05 -0.78
CA MET A 224 3.37 -27.31 -1.48
C MET A 224 4.46 -27.87 -0.57
N GLY A 225 4.28 -27.82 0.74
CA GLY A 225 5.28 -28.24 1.72
C GLY A 225 6.62 -27.54 1.49
N THR A 226 7.69 -28.29 1.61
CA THR A 226 9.08 -27.83 1.38
C THR A 226 9.53 -27.93 -0.07
N ARG A 227 8.61 -28.05 -1.03
CA ARG A 227 8.94 -28.09 -2.46
C ARG A 227 9.79 -26.87 -2.85
N PRO A 228 10.94 -27.06 -3.54
CA PRO A 228 11.77 -25.95 -3.99
C PRO A 228 10.99 -24.96 -4.88
N GLY A 229 11.21 -23.66 -4.66
CA GLY A 229 10.55 -22.59 -5.37
C GLY A 229 9.88 -21.57 -4.44
N TYR A 230 9.32 -20.56 -5.04
CA TYR A 230 8.68 -19.45 -4.33
C TYR A 230 7.64 -18.74 -5.22
N LEU A 231 6.90 -17.83 -4.65
CA LEU A 231 5.98 -16.94 -5.36
C LEU A 231 6.62 -15.57 -5.58
N LEU A 232 6.53 -15.09 -6.82
CA LEU A 232 6.85 -13.71 -7.21
C LEU A 232 5.54 -12.99 -7.53
N TYR A 233 5.28 -11.90 -6.82
CA TYR A 233 4.19 -10.97 -7.07
C TYR A 233 4.75 -9.76 -7.80
N SER A 234 4.09 -9.34 -8.87
CA SER A 234 4.47 -8.16 -9.62
C SER A 234 3.22 -7.41 -10.02
N GLY A 235 3.12 -6.16 -9.60
CA GLY A 235 1.91 -5.39 -9.85
C GLY A 235 2.07 -3.90 -9.62
N HIS A 236 0.93 -3.25 -9.70
CA HIS A 236 0.80 -1.82 -9.49
C HIS A 236 -0.48 -1.52 -8.70
N GLY A 237 -0.55 -0.33 -8.18
CA GLY A 237 -1.71 0.09 -7.41
C GLY A 237 -2.00 1.57 -7.51
N LYS A 238 -3.13 1.95 -6.92
CA LYS A 238 -3.61 3.31 -6.85
C LYS A 238 -4.34 3.54 -5.53
N LYS A 239 -4.19 4.74 -4.97
CA LYS A 239 -4.91 5.15 -3.78
C LYS A 239 -6.27 5.75 -4.14
N TYR A 240 -7.31 5.34 -3.39
CA TYR A 240 -8.68 5.82 -3.50
C TYR A 240 -9.12 6.46 -2.19
N PRO A 241 -9.86 7.58 -2.22
CA PRO A 241 -10.30 8.27 -1.01
C PRO A 241 -11.47 7.58 -0.31
N ARG A 242 -12.27 6.78 -1.01
CA ARG A 242 -13.49 6.15 -0.47
C ARG A 242 -13.61 4.71 -0.94
N PHE A 243 -14.28 3.88 -0.14
CA PHE A 243 -14.60 2.50 -0.47
C PHE A 243 -15.41 2.39 -1.78
N ASP A 244 -16.36 3.28 -1.99
CA ASP A 244 -17.22 3.28 -3.18
C ASP A 244 -16.50 3.62 -4.49
N ASP A 245 -15.31 4.20 -4.40
CA ASP A 245 -14.46 4.51 -5.56
C ASP A 245 -13.62 3.30 -6.02
N LEU A 246 -13.57 2.21 -5.24
CA LEU A 246 -12.84 0.99 -5.57
C LEU A 246 -13.43 0.28 -6.81
N PRO A 247 -12.63 -0.53 -7.53
CA PRO A 247 -13.14 -1.38 -8.60
C PRO A 247 -14.34 -2.21 -8.18
N ALA A 248 -15.36 -2.27 -9.05
CA ALA A 248 -16.67 -2.81 -8.71
C ALA A 248 -16.62 -4.27 -8.24
N ASP A 249 -15.80 -5.09 -8.89
CA ASP A 249 -15.67 -6.53 -8.58
C ASP A 249 -15.05 -6.76 -7.19
N VAL A 250 -14.00 -6.02 -6.84
CA VAL A 250 -13.38 -6.06 -5.50
C VAL A 250 -14.36 -5.53 -4.45
N ARG A 251 -14.99 -4.39 -4.73
CA ARG A 251 -15.94 -3.74 -3.83
C ARG A 251 -17.14 -4.62 -3.50
N GLU A 252 -17.83 -5.15 -4.52
CA GLU A 252 -19.02 -5.96 -4.33
C GLU A 252 -18.70 -7.30 -3.66
N TYR A 253 -17.57 -7.92 -4.01
CA TYR A 253 -17.15 -9.15 -3.33
C TYR A 253 -16.82 -8.90 -1.85
N THR A 254 -16.16 -7.76 -1.53
CA THR A 254 -15.90 -7.36 -0.14
C THR A 254 -17.20 -7.13 0.63
N LYS A 255 -18.16 -6.39 0.08
CA LYS A 255 -19.46 -6.16 0.74
C LYS A 255 -20.16 -7.48 1.11
N ALA A 256 -20.11 -8.45 0.21
CA ALA A 256 -20.80 -9.72 0.37
C ALA A 256 -20.09 -10.69 1.34
N ASN A 257 -18.74 -10.71 1.37
CA ASN A 257 -18.00 -11.77 2.04
C ASN A 257 -17.12 -11.27 3.20
N PHE A 258 -16.70 -9.99 3.18
CA PHE A 258 -15.76 -9.40 4.14
C PHE A 258 -16.16 -7.98 4.53
N PRO A 259 -17.41 -7.74 5.01
CA PRO A 259 -17.96 -6.39 5.19
C PRO A 259 -17.16 -5.50 6.16
N GLN A 260 -16.43 -6.09 7.11
CA GLN A 260 -15.57 -5.35 8.04
C GLN A 260 -14.41 -4.62 7.38
N TYR A 261 -13.99 -5.05 6.16
CA TYR A 261 -12.91 -4.40 5.42
C TYR A 261 -13.31 -3.12 4.68
N GLN A 262 -14.57 -2.68 4.82
CA GLN A 262 -15.03 -1.39 4.29
C GLN A 262 -14.46 -0.19 5.06
N SER A 263 -13.83 -0.40 6.21
CA SER A 263 -13.18 0.63 7.02
C SER A 263 -11.93 0.09 7.72
N SER A 264 -11.04 0.98 8.16
CA SER A 264 -9.89 0.61 8.99
C SER A 264 -10.31 0.19 10.40
N PRO A 265 -9.44 -0.48 11.20
CA PRO A 265 -9.71 -0.79 12.61
C PRO A 265 -10.01 0.44 13.44
N ALA A 266 -10.86 0.30 14.47
CA ALA A 266 -11.21 1.39 15.36
C ALA A 266 -10.03 1.83 16.25
N SER A 267 -9.16 0.89 16.63
CA SER A 267 -8.04 1.11 17.55
C SER A 267 -6.79 0.34 17.15
N TYR A 268 -5.65 0.75 17.71
CA TYR A 268 -4.39 0.05 17.53
C TYR A 268 -4.34 -1.20 18.41
N VAL A 269 -4.29 -2.35 17.78
CA VAL A 269 -4.14 -3.65 18.45
C VAL A 269 -3.00 -4.45 17.81
N THR A 270 -2.42 -5.34 18.60
CA THR A 270 -1.38 -6.30 18.19
C THR A 270 -1.69 -7.68 18.80
N PRO A 271 -1.14 -8.76 18.27
CA PRO A 271 -0.26 -8.85 17.09
C PRO A 271 -1.04 -8.62 15.79
N ASN A 272 -0.31 -8.23 14.74
CA ASN A 272 -0.85 -8.20 13.40
C ASN A 272 -1.21 -9.60 12.91
N GLU A 273 -2.23 -9.67 12.09
CA GLU A 273 -2.57 -10.87 11.34
C GLU A 273 -1.77 -10.94 10.03
N THR A 274 -1.42 -12.15 9.65
CA THR A 274 -0.82 -12.48 8.36
C THR A 274 -1.65 -13.58 7.70
N SER A 275 -1.50 -13.79 6.39
CA SER A 275 -2.19 -14.89 5.71
C SER A 275 -1.89 -16.27 6.34
N TRP A 276 -0.75 -16.45 7.02
CA TRP A 276 -0.39 -17.67 7.74
C TRP A 276 -1.11 -17.80 9.07
N THR A 277 -1.19 -16.72 9.87
CA THR A 277 -1.97 -16.73 11.12
C THR A 277 -3.47 -16.79 10.84
N TYR A 278 -3.93 -16.14 9.78
CA TYR A 278 -5.31 -16.26 9.30
C TYR A 278 -5.62 -17.71 8.87
N TYR A 279 -4.73 -18.34 8.09
CA TYR A 279 -4.89 -19.75 7.71
C TYR A 279 -5.01 -20.65 8.93
N ARG A 280 -4.13 -20.50 9.94
CA ARG A 280 -4.14 -21.27 11.19
C ARG A 280 -5.46 -21.15 11.96
N LYS A 281 -6.12 -19.99 11.89
CA LYS A 281 -7.44 -19.77 12.51
C LYS A 281 -8.57 -20.51 11.75
N GLN A 282 -8.47 -20.56 10.42
CA GLN A 282 -9.49 -21.16 9.57
C GLN A 282 -9.33 -22.69 9.44
N VAL A 283 -8.09 -23.17 9.49
CA VAL A 283 -7.73 -24.59 9.28
C VAL A 283 -6.92 -25.07 10.48
N PRO A 284 -7.56 -25.67 11.48
CA PRO A 284 -6.87 -26.25 12.63
C PRO A 284 -5.86 -27.32 12.21
N ALA A 285 -4.80 -27.47 13.02
CA ALA A 285 -3.80 -28.51 12.77
C ALA A 285 -4.45 -29.92 12.78
N PRO A 286 -4.02 -30.82 11.90
CA PRO A 286 -4.51 -32.21 11.89
C PRO A 286 -4.33 -32.86 13.26
N GLY A 287 -5.40 -33.41 13.83
CA GLY A 287 -5.38 -34.12 15.12
C GLY A 287 -5.55 -33.25 16.37
N LYS A 288 -5.89 -31.97 16.23
CA LYS A 288 -6.34 -31.10 17.34
C LYS A 288 -7.82 -30.87 17.31
#